data_d8a80b9feffdbda63aaf84f6028e9f14
#
_entry.id   d8a80b9feffdbda63aaf84f6028e9f14
#
_cell.length_a   1.000
_cell.length_b   1.000
_cell.length_c   1.000
_cell.angle_alpha   90.00
_cell.angle_beta   90.00
_cell.angle_gamma   90.00
#
_symmetry.space_group_name_H-M   'P 1'
#
loop_
_entity.id
_entity.type
_entity.pdbx_description
1 polymer ?
#
loop_
_entity_poly.entity_id
_entity_poly.type
_entity_poly.pdbx_seq_one_letter_code
_entity_poly.pdbx_strand_id
1 'polypeptide(L)'
;MKLMNNKLFFLFTFLWVVIPSQVGYGQHAEQLTQLVETIERSAAYDALKIERIDSLYNELMLQRDSSLQRRFELNRSLFFEYRIFKQDSAFKYSLASKALAEQLGDARLIAETTLDLANVCVSAGMFSEALAYLNGADLERIPEEIRFSLYGLLGRCYSDMADYSTISYYSDLYRKKAREYHQKSLELAEPGTW
;
A
#
# COMPACT_ATOMS: atom_id res chain seq x y z
N MET A 1 -73.78 -20.40 -6.79
CA MET A 1 -72.32 -20.46 -6.80
C MET A 1 -71.82 -18.99 -6.85
N LYS A 2 -71.29 -18.49 -5.72
CA LYS A 2 -71.02 -17.06 -5.51
C LYS A 2 -69.73 -16.63 -6.21
N LEU A 3 -69.84 -15.62 -7.06
CA LEU A 3 -68.69 -14.88 -7.59
C LEU A 3 -68.00 -14.16 -6.43
N MET A 4 -66.81 -14.65 -6.12
CA MET A 4 -65.93 -14.04 -5.13
C MET A 4 -65.23 -12.83 -5.74
N ASN A 5 -65.28 -11.72 -5.05
CA ASN A 5 -65.04 -10.36 -5.45
C ASN A 5 -63.55 -10.12 -5.84
N ASN A 6 -63.25 -10.05 -7.14
CA ASN A 6 -61.91 -9.80 -7.71
C ASN A 6 -61.25 -8.46 -7.28
N LYS A 7 -62.02 -7.59 -6.64
CA LYS A 7 -61.50 -6.28 -6.19
C LYS A 7 -60.63 -6.36 -4.91
N LEU A 8 -60.86 -7.38 -4.07
CA LEU A 8 -60.10 -7.56 -2.84
C LEU A 8 -58.69 -8.17 -3.11
N PHE A 9 -58.58 -8.97 -4.16
CA PHE A 9 -57.31 -9.60 -4.55
C PHE A 9 -56.32 -8.59 -5.17
N PHE A 10 -56.83 -7.59 -5.90
CA PHE A 10 -56.00 -6.51 -6.45
C PHE A 10 -55.53 -5.51 -5.40
N LEU A 11 -56.26 -5.31 -4.33
CA LEU A 11 -55.88 -4.41 -3.22
C LEU A 11 -54.73 -5.03 -2.38
N PHE A 12 -54.72 -6.36 -2.22
CA PHE A 12 -53.68 -7.07 -1.47
C PHE A 12 -52.37 -7.21 -2.26
N THR A 13 -52.42 -7.37 -3.58
CA THR A 13 -51.22 -7.43 -4.44
C THR A 13 -50.58 -6.06 -4.63
N PHE A 14 -51.32 -4.97 -4.56
CA PHE A 14 -50.78 -3.61 -4.64
C PHE A 14 -50.09 -3.17 -3.34
N LEU A 15 -50.50 -3.70 -2.19
CA LEU A 15 -49.91 -3.40 -0.89
C LEU A 15 -48.56 -4.08 -0.68
N TRP A 16 -48.27 -5.15 -1.43
CA TRP A 16 -47.00 -5.91 -1.30
C TRP A 16 -45.86 -5.36 -2.16
N VAL A 17 -46.15 -4.49 -3.13
CA VAL A 17 -45.14 -3.91 -4.05
C VAL A 17 -44.58 -2.57 -3.51
N VAL A 18 -45.18 -1.97 -2.49
CA VAL A 18 -44.78 -0.63 -1.99
C VAL A 18 -43.84 -0.70 -0.77
N ILE A 19 -43.61 -1.86 -0.15
CA ILE A 19 -42.83 -1.96 1.11
C ILE A 19 -41.33 -2.15 0.97
N PRO A 20 -40.68 -2.55 -0.16
CA PRO A 20 -39.24 -2.73 -0.17
C PRO A 20 -38.42 -1.49 -0.55
N SER A 21 -39.00 -0.34 -0.84
CA SER A 21 -38.19 0.80 -1.35
C SER A 21 -37.66 1.77 -0.29
N GLN A 22 -37.89 1.55 1.00
CA GLN A 22 -37.43 2.48 2.05
C GLN A 22 -36.21 2.04 2.82
N VAL A 23 -35.75 0.79 2.69
CA VAL A 23 -34.60 0.29 3.46
C VAL A 23 -33.25 0.74 2.87
N GLY A 24 -33.20 1.10 1.59
CA GLY A 24 -31.98 1.52 0.91
C GLY A 24 -31.51 2.95 1.18
N TYR A 25 -32.44 3.86 1.42
CA TYR A 25 -32.09 5.29 1.56
C TYR A 25 -31.46 5.65 2.91
N GLY A 26 -31.81 4.93 3.98
CA GLY A 26 -31.24 5.17 5.30
C GLY A 26 -29.76 4.76 5.42
N GLN A 27 -29.38 3.62 4.83
CA GLN A 27 -27.99 3.15 4.86
C GLN A 27 -27.04 4.06 4.06
N HIS A 28 -27.48 4.57 2.93
CA HIS A 28 -26.66 5.50 2.14
C HIS A 28 -26.50 6.86 2.82
N ALA A 29 -27.55 7.35 3.51
CA ALA A 29 -27.46 8.60 4.26
C ALA A 29 -26.50 8.49 5.45
N GLU A 30 -26.53 7.37 6.17
CA GLU A 30 -25.59 7.11 7.29
C GLU A 30 -24.15 6.99 6.80
N GLN A 31 -23.91 6.26 5.70
CA GLN A 31 -22.58 6.14 5.08
C GLN A 31 -22.04 7.48 4.58
N LEU A 32 -22.91 8.33 4.01
CA LEU A 32 -22.54 9.69 3.59
C LEU A 32 -22.20 10.57 4.80
N THR A 33 -22.93 10.48 5.88
CA THR A 33 -22.64 11.22 7.12
C THR A 33 -21.30 10.79 7.70
N GLN A 34 -21.03 9.48 7.78
CA GLN A 34 -19.73 8.94 8.23
C GLN A 34 -18.59 9.39 7.33
N LEU A 35 -18.80 9.45 6.01
CA LEU A 35 -17.80 9.94 5.06
C LEU A 35 -17.52 11.43 5.28
N VAL A 36 -18.55 12.26 5.45
CA VAL A 36 -18.40 13.70 5.73
C VAL A 36 -17.65 13.90 7.05
N GLU A 37 -18.02 13.22 8.12
CA GLU A 37 -17.29 13.28 9.40
C GLU A 37 -15.83 12.85 9.27
N THR A 38 -15.54 11.84 8.45
CA THR A 38 -14.17 11.37 8.19
C THR A 38 -13.38 12.43 7.42
N ILE A 39 -14.00 13.09 6.43
CA ILE A 39 -13.36 14.19 5.68
C ILE A 39 -13.10 15.39 6.61
N GLU A 40 -14.05 15.76 7.47
CA GLU A 40 -13.88 16.85 8.43
C GLU A 40 -12.76 16.59 9.44
N ARG A 41 -12.58 15.32 9.84
CA ARG A 41 -11.46 14.90 10.72
C ARG A 41 -10.11 14.81 10.00
N SER A 42 -10.09 14.75 8.67
CA SER A 42 -8.84 14.61 7.90
C SER A 42 -7.84 15.72 8.21
N ALA A 43 -8.31 16.96 8.34
CA ALA A 43 -7.46 18.11 8.67
C ALA A 43 -6.74 17.96 10.03
N ALA A 44 -7.38 17.33 11.02
CA ALA A 44 -6.77 17.07 12.32
C ALA A 44 -5.68 15.97 12.23
N TYR A 45 -5.95 14.90 11.44
CA TYR A 45 -4.94 13.86 11.18
C TYR A 45 -3.75 14.41 10.40
N ASP A 46 -3.99 15.27 9.41
CA ASP A 46 -2.93 15.90 8.63
C ASP A 46 -2.07 16.81 9.51
N ALA A 47 -2.68 17.59 10.42
CA ALA A 47 -1.95 18.43 11.35
C ALA A 47 -1.04 17.62 12.29
N LEU A 48 -1.54 16.54 12.89
CA LEU A 48 -0.76 15.63 13.73
C LEU A 48 0.40 14.98 12.96
N LYS A 49 0.15 14.61 11.71
CA LYS A 49 1.18 14.04 10.84
C LYS A 49 2.27 15.03 10.51
N ILE A 50 1.91 16.27 10.19
CA ILE A 50 2.86 17.36 9.91
C ILE A 50 3.70 17.64 11.17
N GLU A 51 3.09 17.74 12.34
CA GLU A 51 3.79 17.96 13.62
C GLU A 51 4.83 16.85 13.87
N ARG A 52 4.46 15.60 13.63
CA ARG A 52 5.38 14.47 13.78
C ARG A 52 6.54 14.53 12.80
N ILE A 53 6.28 14.86 11.53
CA ILE A 53 7.31 15.05 10.51
C ILE A 53 8.26 16.17 10.91
N ASP A 54 7.74 17.31 11.34
CA ASP A 54 8.53 18.47 11.76
C ASP A 54 9.40 18.14 12.98
N SER A 55 8.87 17.39 13.95
CA SER A 55 9.63 16.92 15.11
C SER A 55 10.81 16.03 14.67
N LEU A 56 10.56 15.02 13.83
CA LEU A 56 11.61 14.12 13.31
C LEU A 56 12.66 14.88 12.47
N TYR A 57 12.20 15.81 11.64
CA TYR A 57 13.09 16.64 10.82
C TYR A 57 13.97 17.54 11.67
N ASN A 58 13.41 18.21 12.66
CA ASN A 58 14.17 19.07 13.59
C ASN A 58 15.19 18.25 14.37
N GLU A 59 14.81 17.07 14.85
CA GLU A 59 15.76 16.18 15.51
C GLU A 59 16.90 15.76 14.58
N LEU A 60 16.61 15.40 13.34
CA LEU A 60 17.63 15.05 12.33
C LEU A 60 18.58 16.22 12.07
N MET A 61 18.08 17.46 12.04
CA MET A 61 18.90 18.66 11.84
C MET A 61 19.77 19.01 13.04
N LEU A 62 19.25 18.84 14.25
CA LEU A 62 19.98 19.10 15.49
C LEU A 62 21.05 18.05 15.77
N GLN A 63 20.83 16.81 15.33
CA GLN A 63 21.69 15.67 15.61
C GLN A 63 22.63 15.30 14.43
N ARG A 64 23.13 16.28 13.69
CA ARG A 64 24.05 16.04 12.56
C ARG A 64 25.30 15.23 12.93
N ASP A 65 25.78 15.41 14.16
CA ASP A 65 26.96 14.72 14.71
C ASP A 65 26.62 13.46 15.52
N SER A 66 25.37 13.02 15.45
CA SER A 66 24.92 11.78 16.12
C SER A 66 25.49 10.53 15.44
N SER A 67 25.38 9.37 16.12
CA SER A 67 25.78 8.10 15.57
C SER A 67 25.11 7.79 14.23
N LEU A 68 25.79 7.03 13.36
CA LEU A 68 25.21 6.55 12.08
C LEU A 68 23.87 5.84 12.32
N GLN A 69 23.77 5.05 13.39
CA GLN A 69 22.55 4.34 13.77
C GLN A 69 21.39 5.31 14.02
N ARG A 70 21.60 6.38 14.81
CA ARG A 70 20.53 7.35 15.10
C ARG A 70 20.10 8.11 13.86
N ARG A 71 21.04 8.50 13.00
CA ARG A 71 20.74 9.13 11.72
C ARG A 71 19.95 8.22 10.79
N PHE A 72 20.28 6.92 10.77
CA PHE A 72 19.54 5.90 10.04
C PHE A 72 18.08 5.81 10.53
N GLU A 73 17.87 5.67 11.84
CA GLU A 73 16.54 5.59 12.44
C GLU A 73 15.67 6.80 12.13
N LEU A 74 16.21 8.01 12.21
CA LEU A 74 15.49 9.25 11.91
C LEU A 74 15.11 9.34 10.42
N ASN A 75 16.03 9.03 9.50
CA ASN A 75 15.74 9.03 8.08
C ASN A 75 14.67 7.97 7.73
N ARG A 76 14.79 6.77 8.30
CA ARG A 76 13.79 5.72 8.09
C ARG A 76 12.43 6.07 8.66
N SER A 77 12.38 6.72 9.82
CA SER A 77 11.13 7.23 10.39
C SER A 77 10.48 8.28 9.49
N LEU A 78 11.25 9.23 8.94
CA LEU A 78 10.77 10.21 7.97
C LEU A 78 10.27 9.54 6.68
N PHE A 79 10.96 8.51 6.18
CA PHE A 79 10.48 7.71 5.06
C PHE A 79 9.08 7.13 5.35
N PHE A 80 8.87 6.49 6.50
CA PHE A 80 7.58 5.91 6.87
C PHE A 80 6.46 6.94 6.97
N GLU A 81 6.76 8.15 7.44
CA GLU A 81 5.78 9.22 7.48
C GLU A 81 5.40 9.71 6.07
N TYR A 82 6.36 9.81 5.14
CA TYR A 82 6.12 10.35 3.80
C TYR A 82 5.58 9.34 2.78
N ARG A 83 5.81 8.03 2.95
CA ARG A 83 5.59 7.01 1.92
C ARG A 83 4.19 6.93 1.32
N ILE A 84 3.17 7.37 2.07
CA ILE A 84 1.77 7.33 1.62
C ILE A 84 1.27 8.69 1.09
N PHE A 85 2.00 9.78 1.30
CA PHE A 85 1.43 11.06 0.99
C PHE A 85 2.35 12.02 0.20
N LYS A 86 3.67 11.81 0.21
CA LYS A 86 4.62 12.66 -0.53
C LYS A 86 5.78 11.83 -1.08
N GLN A 87 5.62 11.33 -2.29
CA GLN A 87 6.56 10.37 -2.89
C GLN A 87 7.98 10.90 -3.05
N ASP A 88 8.18 12.17 -3.47
CA ASP A 88 9.52 12.77 -3.57
C ASP A 88 10.26 12.77 -2.22
N SER A 89 9.55 13.08 -1.15
CA SER A 89 10.13 13.05 0.20
C SER A 89 10.38 11.61 0.65
N ALA A 90 9.48 10.69 0.38
CA ALA A 90 9.68 9.26 0.65
C ALA A 90 10.91 8.73 -0.08
N PHE A 91 11.07 9.05 -1.36
CA PHE A 91 12.24 8.66 -2.15
C PHE A 91 13.54 9.23 -1.55
N LYS A 92 13.56 10.52 -1.23
CA LYS A 92 14.72 11.20 -0.60
C LYS A 92 15.17 10.50 0.68
N TYR A 93 14.22 10.19 1.58
CA TYR A 93 14.56 9.61 2.87
C TYR A 93 14.83 8.10 2.79
N SER A 94 14.23 7.36 1.87
CA SER A 94 14.59 5.96 1.62
C SER A 94 16.00 5.84 1.05
N LEU A 95 16.38 6.72 0.12
CA LEU A 95 17.73 6.77 -0.43
C LEU A 95 18.77 7.11 0.64
N ALA A 96 18.50 8.09 1.51
CA ALA A 96 19.36 8.45 2.62
C ALA A 96 19.49 7.29 3.63
N SER A 97 18.39 6.60 3.94
CA SER A 97 18.40 5.44 4.83
C SER A 97 19.24 4.31 4.25
N LYS A 98 19.13 4.03 2.94
CA LYS A 98 19.94 3.01 2.27
C LYS A 98 21.42 3.33 2.33
N ALA A 99 21.81 4.56 2.05
CA ALA A 99 23.22 4.98 2.13
C ALA A 99 23.79 4.86 3.56
N LEU A 100 22.98 5.11 4.59
CA LEU A 100 23.38 4.93 5.99
C LEU A 100 23.45 3.44 6.39
N ALA A 101 22.55 2.60 5.90
CA ALA A 101 22.60 1.16 6.10
C ALA A 101 23.87 0.54 5.49
N GLU A 102 24.30 1.01 4.31
CA GLU A 102 25.55 0.61 3.66
C GLU A 102 26.78 1.02 4.49
N GLN A 103 26.77 2.23 5.08
CA GLN A 103 27.84 2.67 5.98
C GLN A 103 27.89 1.87 7.29
N LEU A 104 26.74 1.43 7.80
CA LEU A 104 26.64 0.55 8.97
C LEU A 104 27.14 -0.87 8.67
N GLY A 105 27.15 -1.29 7.39
CA GLY A 105 27.54 -2.62 6.96
C GLY A 105 26.56 -3.72 7.38
N ASP A 106 25.34 -3.38 7.75
CA ASP A 106 24.30 -4.32 8.18
C ASP A 106 23.51 -4.83 6.96
N ALA A 107 23.72 -6.10 6.62
CA ALA A 107 23.11 -6.73 5.45
C ALA A 107 21.56 -6.73 5.52
N ARG A 108 20.99 -6.87 6.72
CA ARG A 108 19.53 -6.81 6.94
C ARG A 108 19.00 -5.41 6.66
N LEU A 109 19.61 -4.37 7.22
CA LEU A 109 19.19 -2.98 7.00
C LEU A 109 19.36 -2.57 5.54
N ILE A 110 20.41 -3.02 4.87
CA ILE A 110 20.62 -2.80 3.42
C ILE A 110 19.48 -3.42 2.62
N ALA A 111 19.11 -4.67 2.92
CA ALA A 111 18.02 -5.36 2.23
C ALA A 111 16.67 -4.66 2.47
N GLU A 112 16.34 -4.34 3.72
CA GLU A 112 15.09 -3.65 4.07
C GLU A 112 14.98 -2.28 3.38
N THR A 113 16.04 -1.47 3.40
CA THR A 113 16.02 -0.15 2.76
C THR A 113 16.04 -0.22 1.23
N THR A 114 16.60 -1.27 0.66
CA THR A 114 16.50 -1.55 -0.78
C THR A 114 15.05 -1.85 -1.18
N LEU A 115 14.32 -2.64 -0.37
CA LEU A 115 12.90 -2.88 -0.58
C LEU A 115 12.07 -1.60 -0.40
N ASP A 116 12.35 -0.80 0.62
CA ASP A 116 11.68 0.48 0.86
C ASP A 116 11.81 1.39 -0.37
N LEU A 117 13.03 1.53 -0.92
CA LEU A 117 13.31 2.34 -2.10
C LEU A 117 12.63 1.79 -3.36
N ALA A 118 12.71 0.48 -3.60
CA ALA A 118 12.03 -0.16 -4.72
C ALA A 118 10.51 -0.01 -4.64
N ASN A 119 9.91 -0.09 -3.44
CA ASN A 119 8.47 0.08 -3.25
C ASN A 119 8.01 1.52 -3.58
N VAL A 120 8.81 2.54 -3.25
CA VAL A 120 8.53 3.92 -3.67
C VAL A 120 8.56 4.02 -5.20
N CYS A 121 9.56 3.42 -5.86
CA CYS A 121 9.66 3.41 -7.32
C CYS A 121 8.45 2.71 -7.97
N VAL A 122 8.03 1.54 -7.47
CA VAL A 122 6.82 0.84 -7.97
C VAL A 122 5.60 1.74 -7.82
N SER A 123 5.42 2.36 -6.65
CA SER A 123 4.26 3.24 -6.38
C SER A 123 4.26 4.51 -7.24
N ALA A 124 5.42 4.93 -7.74
CA ALA A 124 5.58 6.06 -8.66
C ALA A 124 5.50 5.64 -10.14
N GLY A 125 5.32 4.35 -10.46
CA GLY A 125 5.36 3.85 -11.84
C GLY A 125 6.76 3.76 -12.45
N MET A 126 7.81 3.92 -11.65
CA MET A 126 9.22 3.84 -12.06
C MET A 126 9.69 2.37 -12.02
N PHE A 127 9.11 1.55 -12.89
CA PHE A 127 9.28 0.09 -12.85
C PHE A 127 10.71 -0.35 -13.20
N SER A 128 11.38 0.35 -14.11
CA SER A 128 12.77 0.06 -14.49
C SER A 128 13.72 0.20 -13.32
N GLU A 129 13.58 1.29 -12.58
CA GLU A 129 14.38 1.62 -11.41
C GLU A 129 14.05 0.65 -10.26
N ALA A 130 12.78 0.36 -10.05
CA ALA A 130 12.35 -0.63 -9.07
C ALA A 130 13.00 -2.00 -9.33
N LEU A 131 12.93 -2.48 -10.57
CA LEU A 131 13.55 -3.74 -10.98
C LEU A 131 15.07 -3.70 -10.86
N ALA A 132 15.72 -2.57 -11.13
CA ALA A 132 17.16 -2.42 -10.95
C ALA A 132 17.57 -2.62 -9.47
N TYR A 133 16.83 -2.01 -8.52
CA TYR A 133 17.07 -2.22 -7.09
C TYR A 133 16.80 -3.67 -6.66
N LEU A 134 15.68 -4.25 -7.06
CA LEU A 134 15.29 -5.60 -6.64
C LEU A 134 16.20 -6.70 -7.22
N ASN A 135 16.59 -6.59 -8.50
CA ASN A 135 17.47 -7.55 -9.14
C ASN A 135 18.94 -7.39 -8.74
N GLY A 136 19.34 -6.21 -8.25
CA GLY A 136 20.68 -5.96 -7.71
C GLY A 136 20.87 -6.48 -6.29
N ALA A 137 19.83 -6.98 -5.64
CA ALA A 137 19.89 -7.50 -4.28
C ALA A 137 20.59 -8.87 -4.23
N ASP A 138 21.55 -9.03 -3.32
CA ASP A 138 22.27 -10.30 -3.11
C ASP A 138 21.39 -11.26 -2.29
N LEU A 139 20.69 -12.16 -2.99
CA LEU A 139 19.74 -13.09 -2.39
C LEU A 139 20.36 -14.04 -1.35
N GLU A 140 21.67 -14.31 -1.45
CA GLU A 140 22.36 -15.21 -0.49
C GLU A 140 22.56 -14.53 0.87
N ARG A 141 22.65 -13.21 0.88
CA ARG A 141 22.81 -12.40 2.10
C ARG A 141 21.51 -11.89 2.70
N ILE A 142 20.40 -12.03 1.98
CA ILE A 142 19.10 -11.54 2.44
C ILE A 142 18.45 -12.59 3.36
N PRO A 143 18.03 -12.22 4.59
CA PRO A 143 17.24 -13.08 5.45
C PRO A 143 15.95 -13.57 4.77
N GLU A 144 15.50 -14.77 5.15
CA GLU A 144 14.38 -15.42 4.47
C GLU A 144 13.07 -14.62 4.56
N GLU A 145 12.80 -14.02 5.71
CA GLU A 145 11.65 -13.14 5.94
C GLU A 145 11.65 -11.89 5.03
N ILE A 146 12.84 -11.40 4.64
CA ILE A 146 12.98 -10.29 3.70
C ILE A 146 12.85 -10.77 2.26
N ARG A 147 13.31 -11.99 1.94
CA ARG A 147 13.12 -12.62 0.61
C ARG A 147 11.64 -12.80 0.28
N PHE A 148 10.81 -13.16 1.27
CA PHE A 148 9.35 -13.16 1.11
C PHE A 148 8.84 -11.81 0.59
N SER A 149 9.21 -10.71 1.24
CA SER A 149 8.81 -9.35 0.86
C SER A 149 9.37 -8.94 -0.51
N LEU A 150 10.62 -9.36 -0.81
CA LEU A 150 11.26 -9.07 -2.10
C LEU A 150 10.51 -9.74 -3.25
N TYR A 151 10.17 -11.03 -3.13
CA TYR A 151 9.39 -11.71 -4.16
C TYR A 151 7.97 -11.16 -4.28
N GLY A 152 7.33 -10.79 -3.15
CA GLY A 152 6.04 -10.12 -3.16
C GLY A 152 6.09 -8.78 -3.93
N LEU A 153 7.11 -7.97 -3.70
CA LEU A 153 7.28 -6.69 -4.39
C LEU A 153 7.64 -6.86 -5.89
N LEU A 154 8.45 -7.86 -6.26
CA LEU A 154 8.68 -8.23 -7.67
C LEU A 154 7.38 -8.65 -8.34
N GLY A 155 6.58 -9.49 -7.69
CA GLY A 155 5.27 -9.91 -8.18
C GLY A 155 4.35 -8.71 -8.41
N ARG A 156 4.26 -7.79 -7.45
CA ARG A 156 3.50 -6.54 -7.57
C ARG A 156 4.01 -5.68 -8.73
N CYS A 157 5.32 -5.46 -8.83
CA CYS A 157 5.92 -4.67 -9.89
C CYS A 157 5.52 -5.19 -11.29
N TYR A 158 5.62 -6.51 -11.50
CA TYR A 158 5.21 -7.11 -12.76
C TYR A 158 3.69 -7.10 -12.98
N SER A 159 2.87 -7.17 -11.92
CA SER A 159 1.41 -7.00 -12.03
C SER A 159 1.06 -5.59 -12.50
N ASP A 160 1.65 -4.57 -11.86
CA ASP A 160 1.43 -3.18 -12.22
C ASP A 160 1.90 -2.89 -13.66
N MET A 161 3.08 -3.42 -14.08
CA MET A 161 3.56 -3.34 -15.46
C MET A 161 2.58 -3.98 -16.47
N ALA A 162 1.95 -5.10 -16.11
CA ALA A 162 0.97 -5.76 -16.97
C ALA A 162 -0.29 -4.91 -17.16
N ASP A 163 -0.74 -4.24 -16.11
CA ASP A 163 -1.93 -3.40 -16.13
C ASP A 163 -1.68 -2.07 -16.88
N TYR A 164 -0.46 -1.54 -16.81
CA TYR A 164 -0.05 -0.37 -17.59
C TYR A 164 0.26 -0.68 -19.07
N SER A 165 0.49 -1.95 -19.41
CA SER A 165 0.84 -2.34 -20.77
C SER A 165 -0.38 -2.36 -21.70
N THR A 166 -0.37 -1.56 -22.75
CA THR A 166 -1.39 -1.55 -23.82
C THR A 166 -1.17 -2.65 -24.88
N ILE A 167 -0.01 -3.33 -24.84
CA ILE A 167 0.35 -4.39 -25.79
C ILE A 167 0.10 -5.74 -25.12
N SER A 168 -0.88 -6.50 -25.60
CA SER A 168 -1.31 -7.78 -25.02
C SER A 168 -0.16 -8.77 -24.81
N TYR A 169 0.75 -8.87 -25.77
CA TYR A 169 1.92 -9.75 -25.67
C TYR A 169 2.77 -9.46 -24.42
N TYR A 170 3.05 -8.19 -24.13
CA TYR A 170 3.82 -7.80 -22.95
C TYR A 170 2.99 -7.91 -21.66
N SER A 171 1.71 -7.54 -21.72
CA SER A 171 0.80 -7.73 -20.59
C SER A 171 0.77 -9.19 -20.11
N ASP A 172 0.62 -10.15 -21.05
CA ASP A 172 0.61 -11.58 -20.74
C ASP A 172 1.97 -12.06 -20.21
N LEU A 173 3.07 -11.59 -20.78
CA LEU A 173 4.43 -11.89 -20.33
C LEU A 173 4.64 -11.41 -18.88
N TYR A 174 4.24 -10.17 -18.57
CA TYR A 174 4.38 -9.61 -17.23
C TYR A 174 3.46 -10.33 -16.23
N ARG A 175 2.22 -10.66 -16.59
CA ARG A 175 1.34 -11.48 -15.73
C ARG A 175 1.92 -12.84 -15.42
N LYS A 176 2.59 -13.47 -16.38
CA LYS A 176 3.29 -14.73 -16.12
C LYS A 176 4.39 -14.55 -15.09
N LYS A 177 5.26 -13.54 -15.25
CA LYS A 177 6.32 -13.23 -14.29
C LYS A 177 5.76 -12.86 -12.91
N ALA A 178 4.67 -12.11 -12.84
CA ALA A 178 4.01 -11.77 -11.59
C ALA A 178 3.59 -13.04 -10.83
N ARG A 179 2.94 -14.00 -11.51
CA ARG A 179 2.55 -15.27 -10.90
C ARG A 179 3.77 -16.07 -10.40
N GLU A 180 4.85 -16.14 -11.18
CA GLU A 180 6.07 -16.84 -10.77
C GLU A 180 6.67 -16.26 -9.48
N TYR A 181 6.71 -14.93 -9.33
CA TYR A 181 7.22 -14.29 -8.14
C TYR A 181 6.27 -14.38 -6.94
N HIS A 182 4.96 -14.25 -7.16
CA HIS A 182 3.98 -14.49 -6.11
C HIS A 182 4.04 -15.93 -5.59
N GLN A 183 4.24 -16.92 -6.47
CA GLN A 183 4.42 -18.30 -6.06
C GLN A 183 5.68 -18.47 -5.20
N LYS A 184 6.81 -17.89 -5.57
CA LYS A 184 8.03 -17.90 -4.76
C LYS A 184 7.85 -17.23 -3.40
N SER A 185 7.07 -16.14 -3.35
CA SER A 185 6.73 -15.51 -2.09
C SER A 185 5.89 -16.43 -1.21
N LEU A 186 4.87 -17.08 -1.77
CA LEU A 186 4.02 -18.03 -1.06
C LEU A 186 4.79 -19.23 -0.49
N GLU A 187 5.79 -19.73 -1.21
CA GLU A 187 6.65 -20.85 -0.76
C GLU A 187 7.48 -20.50 0.48
N LEU A 188 7.77 -19.20 0.69
CA LEU A 188 8.47 -18.71 1.87
C LEU A 188 7.52 -18.24 2.99
N ALA A 189 6.22 -18.22 2.74
CA ALA A 189 5.26 -17.80 3.76
C ALA A 189 5.09 -18.88 4.82
N GLU A 190 5.20 -18.49 6.08
CA GLU A 190 4.90 -19.40 7.18
C GLU A 190 3.41 -19.76 7.20
N PRO A 191 3.05 -21.04 7.46
CA PRO A 191 1.65 -21.45 7.62
C PRO A 191 0.99 -20.66 8.76
N GLY A 192 -0.02 -19.85 8.47
CA GLY A 192 -0.80 -19.09 9.45
C GLY A 192 -0.55 -17.59 9.50
N THR A 193 0.24 -17.02 8.60
CA THR A 193 0.50 -15.57 8.48
C THR A 193 -0.49 -14.82 7.58
N TRP A 194 -1.62 -15.43 7.23
CA TRP A 194 -2.71 -14.88 6.37
C TRP A 194 -3.79 -14.20 7.17
#